data_18bf3963ad0ce4e56f12905d2342da9d
#
_entry.id   18bf3963ad0ce4e56f12905d2342da9d
#
_cell.length_a   1.000
_cell.length_b   1.000
_cell.length_c   1.000
_cell.angle_alpha   90.00
_cell.angle_beta   90.00
_cell.angle_gamma   90.00
#
_symmetry.space_group_name_H-M   'P 1'
#
loop_
_entity.id
_entity.type
_entity.pdbx_description
1 polymer ?
#
loop_
_entity_poly.entity_id
_entity_poly.type
_entity_poly.pdbx_seq_one_letter_code
_entity_poly.pdbx_strand_id
1 'polypeptide(L)'
;NQVKKSYGNLNILHGIDLDIKSGEFIVFVGPSGCGKSTLLRSIAGLEEITSGVLQIDGEVVNDVPPSKRGIAMVFQSYALYPHMTVYDNMAFSMKIGKESKAEIDKRVRQAAEILQLTKYLDRLPKAMSGGQRQRVAIGRAIVRNPKVFLFDEPLSNLDAALRVATRIEIAKLKESMPNTTMIYVTHDQVEAMTLADRIVVLKEGVVEQVGTPMELYKRPGNLFVAQFIGSPAMNILPAKIEKAGNPTVVSHVGDRKATVPITTPASANGAAVSFGVRPEDLAIATGTDYLFEGKVDYIEQLGEVQLVYVDIGRADLPLVAKLPGNVEVKRGETLRLNAGAGDLHIFDAEGHSFTLHRDEAKAA
;
A
#
# COMPACT_ATOMS: atom_id res chain seq x y z
N ASN A 1 16.35 11.32 6.22
CA ASN A 1 16.70 11.18 7.64
C ASN A 1 15.96 12.24 8.45
N GLN A 2 15.14 11.81 9.41
CA GLN A 2 14.37 12.65 10.35
C GLN A 2 13.60 13.80 9.66
N VAL A 3 12.99 13.50 8.50
CA VAL A 3 12.26 14.50 7.72
C VAL A 3 11.00 14.92 8.44
N LYS A 4 10.89 16.22 8.75
CA LYS A 4 9.70 16.84 9.35
C LYS A 4 9.11 17.89 8.42
N LYS A 5 7.79 18.01 8.42
CA LYS A 5 7.07 19.05 7.68
C LYS A 5 5.95 19.61 8.53
N SER A 6 5.92 20.93 8.65
CA SER A 6 4.86 21.66 9.34
C SER A 6 4.34 22.78 8.44
N TYR A 7 3.05 23.09 8.56
CA TYR A 7 2.39 24.27 8.00
C TYR A 7 1.87 25.13 9.15
N GLY A 8 2.62 26.16 9.48
CA GLY A 8 2.37 26.92 10.69
C GLY A 8 2.43 26.01 11.93
N ASN A 9 1.34 25.92 12.69
CA ASN A 9 1.26 25.08 13.89
C ASN A 9 0.85 23.62 13.61
N LEU A 10 0.54 23.26 12.36
CA LEU A 10 0.11 21.92 11.99
C LEU A 10 1.30 21.10 11.54
N ASN A 11 1.68 20.10 12.33
CA ASN A 11 2.72 19.14 11.98
C ASN A 11 2.11 18.02 11.12
N ILE A 12 2.70 17.76 9.96
CA ILE A 12 2.22 16.73 9.00
C ILE A 12 3.18 15.54 8.96
N LEU A 13 4.50 15.77 9.02
CA LEU A 13 5.51 14.72 9.08
C LEU A 13 6.31 14.87 10.36
N HIS A 14 6.45 13.77 11.10
CA HIS A 14 6.96 13.75 12.46
C HIS A 14 8.36 13.14 12.60
N GLY A 15 9.20 13.25 11.58
CA GLY A 15 10.55 12.67 11.60
C GLY A 15 10.59 11.33 10.87
N ILE A 16 10.39 11.39 9.56
CA ILE A 16 10.46 10.21 8.69
C ILE A 16 11.91 9.82 8.48
N ASP A 17 12.24 8.59 8.87
CA ASP A 17 13.47 7.89 8.49
C ASP A 17 13.10 6.82 7.47
N LEU A 18 13.71 6.89 6.28
CA LEU A 18 13.45 5.94 5.21
C LEU A 18 14.66 5.88 4.28
N ASP A 19 15.16 4.68 4.03
CA ASP A 19 16.15 4.40 3.00
C ASP A 19 15.50 3.68 1.82
N ILE A 20 15.68 4.24 0.61
CA ILE A 20 15.13 3.70 -0.64
C ILE A 20 16.30 3.31 -1.53
N LYS A 21 16.35 2.04 -1.94
CA LYS A 21 17.45 1.51 -2.76
C LYS A 21 17.32 1.98 -4.21
N SER A 22 18.45 2.12 -4.89
CA SER A 22 18.46 2.45 -6.32
C SER A 22 17.73 1.37 -7.13
N GLY A 23 16.86 1.80 -8.06
CA GLY A 23 16.05 0.91 -8.90
C GLY A 23 14.87 0.25 -8.19
N GLU A 24 14.61 0.59 -6.92
CA GLU A 24 13.49 0.05 -6.15
C GLU A 24 12.17 0.72 -6.55
N PHE A 25 11.09 -0.08 -6.56
CA PHE A 25 9.71 0.40 -6.64
C PHE A 25 9.11 0.40 -5.24
N ILE A 26 9.07 1.57 -4.61
CA ILE A 26 8.51 1.72 -3.27
C ILE A 26 7.13 2.38 -3.32
N VAL A 27 6.19 1.87 -2.53
CA VAL A 27 4.82 2.37 -2.49
C VAL A 27 4.48 2.92 -1.11
N PHE A 28 4.03 4.17 -1.06
CA PHE A 28 3.52 4.79 0.17
C PHE A 28 2.01 4.59 0.27
N VAL A 29 1.56 3.97 1.33
CA VAL A 29 0.15 3.73 1.63
C VAL A 29 -0.22 4.27 3.01
N GLY A 30 -1.51 4.47 3.23
CA GLY A 30 -2.05 4.93 4.51
C GLY A 30 -3.36 5.68 4.34
N PRO A 31 -4.06 6.03 5.42
CA PRO A 31 -5.31 6.78 5.40
C PRO A 31 -5.16 8.15 4.73
N SER A 32 -6.29 8.74 4.34
CA SER A 32 -6.31 10.12 3.84
C SER A 32 -5.74 11.07 4.90
N GLY A 33 -4.90 12.02 4.45
CA GLY A 33 -4.31 13.02 5.35
C GLY A 33 -3.08 12.56 6.16
N CYS A 34 -2.61 11.30 6.04
CA CYS A 34 -1.45 10.81 6.79
C CYS A 34 -0.08 11.34 6.30
N GLY A 35 -0.02 12.22 5.31
CA GLY A 35 1.22 12.86 4.86
C GLY A 35 1.87 12.26 3.59
N LYS A 36 1.30 11.25 2.93
CA LYS A 36 1.87 10.59 1.73
C LYS A 36 2.24 11.57 0.61
N SER A 37 1.26 12.34 0.14
CA SER A 37 1.50 13.32 -0.95
C SER A 37 2.40 14.47 -0.48
N THR A 38 2.36 14.84 0.80
CA THR A 38 3.29 15.83 1.37
C THR A 38 4.73 15.31 1.31
N LEU A 39 4.96 14.07 1.73
CA LEU A 39 6.28 13.44 1.64
C LEU A 39 6.76 13.33 0.18
N LEU A 40 5.88 12.86 -0.72
CA LEU A 40 6.20 12.78 -2.15
C LEU A 40 6.57 14.14 -2.75
N ARG A 41 5.79 15.19 -2.43
CA ARG A 41 6.05 16.56 -2.89
C ARG A 41 7.31 17.15 -2.29
N SER A 42 7.66 16.79 -1.05
CA SER A 42 8.93 17.20 -0.44
C SER A 42 10.12 16.55 -1.16
N ILE A 43 10.01 15.26 -1.53
CA ILE A 43 11.01 14.58 -2.37
C ILE A 43 11.13 15.28 -3.73
N ALA A 44 10.01 15.67 -4.32
CA ALA A 44 9.98 16.41 -5.58
C ALA A 44 10.57 17.83 -5.49
N GLY A 45 10.71 18.39 -4.27
CA GLY A 45 11.09 19.79 -4.05
C GLY A 45 9.98 20.79 -4.34
N LEU A 46 8.74 20.30 -4.43
CA LEU A 46 7.53 21.14 -4.56
C LEU A 46 7.05 21.66 -3.19
N GLU A 47 7.53 21.03 -2.13
CA GLU A 47 7.31 21.42 -0.74
C GLU A 47 8.65 21.41 -0.02
N GLU A 48 8.97 22.47 0.71
CA GLU A 48 10.15 22.54 1.57
C GLU A 48 9.92 21.73 2.84
N ILE A 49 10.92 20.97 3.27
CA ILE A 49 10.88 20.31 4.58
C ILE A 49 11.18 21.33 5.69
N THR A 50 10.59 21.13 6.87
CA THR A 50 10.83 22.01 8.01
C THR A 50 12.17 21.71 8.69
N SER A 51 12.53 20.44 8.76
CA SER A 51 13.84 19.97 9.28
C SER A 51 14.12 18.54 8.79
N GLY A 52 15.33 18.07 9.03
CA GLY A 52 15.82 16.78 8.57
C GLY A 52 16.67 16.90 7.32
N VAL A 53 17.05 15.75 6.76
CA VAL A 53 17.93 15.69 5.58
C VAL A 53 17.30 14.78 4.53
N LEU A 54 17.12 15.30 3.32
CA LEU A 54 16.70 14.57 2.15
C LEU A 54 17.87 14.44 1.19
N GLN A 55 18.16 13.21 0.77
CA GLN A 55 19.25 12.91 -0.16
C GLN A 55 18.71 12.16 -1.37
N ILE A 56 19.27 12.44 -2.54
CA ILE A 56 19.06 11.68 -3.79
C ILE A 56 20.43 11.35 -4.34
N ASP A 57 20.72 10.05 -4.49
CA ASP A 57 22.01 9.57 -5.02
C ASP A 57 23.21 10.08 -4.19
N GLY A 58 23.03 10.12 -2.85
CA GLY A 58 24.04 10.60 -1.88
C GLY A 58 24.17 12.13 -1.76
N GLU A 59 23.51 12.89 -2.63
CA GLU A 59 23.56 14.36 -2.60
C GLU A 59 22.40 14.93 -1.77
N VAL A 60 22.69 15.86 -0.85
CA VAL A 60 21.64 16.58 -0.10
C VAL A 60 20.90 17.52 -1.04
N VAL A 61 19.57 17.37 -1.09
CA VAL A 61 18.70 18.10 -2.03
C VAL A 61 17.70 19.04 -1.35
N ASN A 62 17.86 19.32 -0.06
CA ASN A 62 16.95 20.18 0.68
C ASN A 62 16.66 21.49 -0.07
N ASP A 63 17.72 22.20 -0.49
CA ASP A 63 17.65 23.52 -1.16
C ASP A 63 17.76 23.42 -2.68
N VAL A 64 17.80 22.21 -3.25
CA VAL A 64 17.90 22.00 -4.70
C VAL A 64 16.51 22.16 -5.33
N PRO A 65 16.33 23.04 -6.33
CA PRO A 65 15.02 23.22 -6.97
C PRO A 65 14.57 21.96 -7.74
N PRO A 66 13.26 21.73 -7.91
CA PRO A 66 12.71 20.52 -8.54
C PRO A 66 13.35 20.18 -9.90
N SER A 67 13.61 21.19 -10.72
CA SER A 67 14.17 21.01 -12.07
C SER A 67 15.58 20.42 -12.09
N LYS A 68 16.33 20.52 -10.98
CA LYS A 68 17.73 20.06 -10.84
C LYS A 68 17.86 18.76 -10.00
N ARG A 69 16.78 18.21 -9.43
CA ARG A 69 16.82 16.99 -8.62
C ARG A 69 16.92 15.69 -9.43
N GLY A 70 16.89 15.75 -10.77
CA GLY A 70 16.91 14.54 -11.62
C GLY A 70 15.64 13.69 -11.52
N ILE A 71 14.52 14.29 -11.17
CA ILE A 71 13.24 13.62 -10.96
C ILE A 71 12.24 13.90 -12.07
N ALA A 72 11.27 12.99 -12.22
CA ALA A 72 10.04 13.23 -12.97
C ALA A 72 8.82 12.87 -12.13
N MET A 73 7.71 13.59 -12.30
CA MET A 73 6.50 13.36 -11.50
C MET A 73 5.27 13.28 -12.40
N VAL A 74 4.42 12.30 -12.12
CA VAL A 74 3.07 12.15 -12.66
C VAL A 74 2.09 12.53 -11.57
N PHE A 75 1.28 13.55 -11.87
CA PHE A 75 0.27 14.08 -10.95
C PHE A 75 -1.07 13.35 -11.11
N GLN A 76 -1.86 13.34 -10.07
CA GLN A 76 -3.22 12.79 -10.06
C GLN A 76 -4.12 13.35 -11.18
N SER A 77 -3.99 14.63 -11.51
CA SER A 77 -4.75 15.32 -12.57
C SER A 77 -4.15 15.20 -13.98
N TYR A 78 -3.09 14.39 -14.15
CA TYR A 78 -2.28 14.26 -15.37
C TYR A 78 -1.53 15.54 -15.78
N ALA A 79 -2.03 16.71 -15.47
CA ALA A 79 -1.47 18.05 -15.76
C ALA A 79 -0.99 18.22 -17.21
N LEU A 80 -1.74 17.70 -18.19
CA LEU A 80 -1.43 17.84 -19.61
C LEU A 80 -1.73 19.26 -20.10
N TYR A 81 -0.92 19.75 -21.05
CA TYR A 81 -1.18 20.99 -21.76
C TYR A 81 -2.28 20.75 -22.81
N PRO A 82 -3.50 21.29 -22.63
CA PRO A 82 -4.66 20.90 -23.45
C PRO A 82 -4.60 21.39 -24.91
N HIS A 83 -3.80 22.41 -25.17
CA HIS A 83 -3.59 23.01 -26.48
C HIS A 83 -2.41 22.40 -27.26
N MET A 84 -1.67 21.51 -26.66
CA MET A 84 -0.54 20.80 -27.28
C MET A 84 -0.93 19.39 -27.69
N THR A 85 -0.36 18.91 -28.78
CA THR A 85 -0.49 17.50 -29.19
C THR A 85 0.14 16.55 -28.18
N VAL A 86 -0.10 15.26 -28.31
CA VAL A 86 0.59 14.23 -27.52
C VAL A 86 2.10 14.35 -27.67
N TYR A 87 2.57 14.50 -28.94
CA TYR A 87 3.98 14.71 -29.25
C TYR A 87 4.54 15.93 -28.51
N ASP A 88 3.85 17.06 -28.60
CA ASP A 88 4.31 18.33 -28.02
C ASP A 88 4.29 18.29 -26.48
N ASN A 89 3.29 17.64 -25.89
CA ASN A 89 3.26 17.40 -24.45
C ASN A 89 4.49 16.61 -23.98
N MET A 90 4.85 15.54 -24.68
CA MET A 90 6.03 14.74 -24.36
C MET A 90 7.34 15.49 -24.63
N ALA A 91 7.43 16.22 -25.73
CA ALA A 91 8.62 16.96 -26.16
C ALA A 91 8.90 18.23 -25.31
N PHE A 92 7.90 18.74 -24.58
CA PHE A 92 7.91 20.08 -23.99
C PHE A 92 9.16 20.37 -23.14
N SER A 93 9.48 19.50 -22.19
CA SER A 93 10.64 19.69 -21.30
C SER A 93 11.98 19.69 -22.05
N MET A 94 12.11 18.85 -23.07
CA MET A 94 13.33 18.76 -23.88
C MET A 94 13.49 19.98 -24.79
N LYS A 95 12.36 20.54 -25.31
CA LYS A 95 12.37 21.81 -26.08
C LYS A 95 12.86 22.96 -25.19
N ILE A 96 12.41 23.05 -23.94
CA ILE A 96 12.90 24.06 -22.96
C ILE A 96 14.40 23.84 -22.68
N GLY A 97 14.82 22.58 -22.55
CA GLY A 97 16.23 22.21 -22.37
C GLY A 97 17.10 22.44 -23.61
N LYS A 98 16.53 22.92 -24.70
CA LYS A 98 17.23 23.19 -25.99
C LYS A 98 17.93 21.96 -26.57
N GLU A 99 17.38 20.77 -26.35
CA GLU A 99 17.88 19.53 -26.94
C GLU A 99 17.68 19.55 -28.46
N SER A 100 18.47 18.76 -29.20
CA SER A 100 18.36 18.72 -30.68
C SER A 100 17.03 18.10 -31.10
N LYS A 101 16.49 18.56 -32.26
CA LYS A 101 15.25 18.02 -32.80
C LYS A 101 15.31 16.51 -33.02
N ALA A 102 16.45 15.99 -33.46
CA ALA A 102 16.67 14.56 -33.68
C ALA A 102 16.59 13.75 -32.36
N GLU A 103 17.19 14.26 -31.32
CA GLU A 103 17.14 13.58 -29.97
C GLU A 103 15.73 13.63 -29.39
N ILE A 104 15.04 14.77 -29.51
CA ILE A 104 13.65 14.91 -29.09
C ILE A 104 12.76 13.91 -29.83
N ASP A 105 12.83 13.84 -31.18
CA ASP A 105 11.99 12.92 -31.96
C ASP A 105 12.29 11.46 -31.58
N LYS A 106 13.56 11.09 -31.42
CA LYS A 106 13.98 9.77 -31.02
C LYS A 106 13.36 9.37 -29.69
N ARG A 107 13.54 10.18 -28.64
CA ARG A 107 13.02 9.86 -27.29
C ARG A 107 11.50 9.86 -27.21
N VAL A 108 10.83 10.80 -27.89
CA VAL A 108 9.36 10.84 -27.94
C VAL A 108 8.81 9.58 -28.60
N ARG A 109 9.39 9.15 -29.75
CA ARG A 109 8.92 7.92 -30.42
C ARG A 109 9.19 6.67 -29.61
N GLN A 110 10.36 6.55 -28.98
CA GLN A 110 10.66 5.44 -28.06
C GLN A 110 9.66 5.36 -26.91
N ALA A 111 9.39 6.48 -26.23
CA ALA A 111 8.41 6.52 -25.17
C ALA A 111 6.98 6.24 -25.67
N ALA A 112 6.62 6.73 -26.86
CA ALA A 112 5.33 6.46 -27.48
C ALA A 112 5.15 4.98 -27.86
N GLU A 113 6.21 4.29 -28.25
CA GLU A 113 6.20 2.86 -28.54
C GLU A 113 5.97 2.05 -27.25
N ILE A 114 6.75 2.30 -26.18
CA ILE A 114 6.58 1.66 -24.87
C ILE A 114 5.14 1.80 -24.36
N LEU A 115 4.55 3.00 -24.52
CA LEU A 115 3.22 3.35 -24.02
C LEU A 115 2.08 3.12 -25.03
N GLN A 116 2.37 2.53 -26.21
CA GLN A 116 1.40 2.30 -27.28
C GLN A 116 0.66 3.57 -27.74
N LEU A 117 1.37 4.69 -27.77
CA LEU A 117 0.85 6.02 -28.16
C LEU A 117 1.22 6.45 -29.58
N THR A 118 2.00 5.66 -30.32
CA THR A 118 2.55 6.03 -31.64
C THR A 118 1.48 6.58 -32.61
N LYS A 119 0.31 5.94 -32.65
CA LYS A 119 -0.81 6.34 -33.51
C LYS A 119 -1.59 7.57 -33.02
N TYR A 120 -1.24 8.10 -31.87
CA TYR A 120 -1.94 9.22 -31.21
C TYR A 120 -1.08 10.49 -31.12
N LEU A 121 0.18 10.46 -31.58
CA LEU A 121 1.15 11.54 -31.39
C LEU A 121 0.63 12.92 -31.86
N ASP A 122 -0.19 12.96 -32.91
CA ASP A 122 -0.74 14.20 -33.47
C ASP A 122 -2.07 14.63 -32.82
N ARG A 123 -2.62 13.85 -31.89
CA ARG A 123 -3.89 14.17 -31.26
C ARG A 123 -3.73 15.14 -30.08
N LEU A 124 -4.80 15.91 -29.85
CA LEU A 124 -4.93 16.73 -28.62
C LEU A 124 -5.49 15.91 -27.47
N PRO A 125 -5.16 16.23 -26.20
CA PRO A 125 -5.67 15.53 -25.01
C PRO A 125 -7.19 15.42 -24.94
N LYS A 126 -7.93 16.40 -25.45
CA LYS A 126 -9.41 16.39 -25.49
C LYS A 126 -10.00 15.24 -26.33
N ALA A 127 -9.24 14.72 -27.29
CA ALA A 127 -9.65 13.60 -28.15
C ALA A 127 -9.15 12.24 -27.64
N MET A 128 -8.82 12.13 -26.36
CA MET A 128 -8.23 10.94 -25.76
C MET A 128 -9.04 10.47 -24.56
N SER A 129 -9.05 9.14 -24.33
CA SER A 129 -9.62 8.55 -23.11
C SER A 129 -8.78 8.88 -21.87
N GLY A 130 -9.35 8.64 -20.67
CA GLY A 130 -8.63 8.85 -19.40
C GLY A 130 -7.28 8.12 -19.35
N GLY A 131 -7.26 6.82 -19.67
CA GLY A 131 -6.04 6.03 -19.68
C GLY A 131 -5.04 6.47 -20.75
N GLN A 132 -5.52 6.91 -21.93
CA GLN A 132 -4.61 7.47 -22.93
C GLN A 132 -3.96 8.78 -22.43
N ARG A 133 -4.73 9.67 -21.78
CA ARG A 133 -4.18 10.90 -21.18
C ARG A 133 -3.15 10.58 -20.10
N GLN A 134 -3.41 9.57 -19.29
CA GLN A 134 -2.46 9.12 -18.28
C GLN A 134 -1.15 8.62 -18.91
N ARG A 135 -1.22 7.77 -19.95
CA ARG A 135 -0.02 7.33 -20.69
C ARG A 135 0.76 8.50 -21.24
N VAL A 136 0.10 9.56 -21.75
CA VAL A 136 0.79 10.77 -22.18
C VAL A 136 1.51 11.46 -21.02
N ALA A 137 0.90 11.53 -19.83
CA ALA A 137 1.54 12.10 -18.65
C ALA A 137 2.78 11.28 -18.22
N ILE A 138 2.67 9.95 -18.26
CA ILE A 138 3.81 9.04 -18.03
C ILE A 138 4.89 9.25 -19.10
N GLY A 139 4.51 9.32 -20.37
CA GLY A 139 5.44 9.55 -21.49
C GLY A 139 6.22 10.87 -21.37
N ARG A 140 5.52 11.95 -20.94
CA ARG A 140 6.15 13.24 -20.66
C ARG A 140 7.22 13.15 -19.56
N ALA A 141 7.06 12.22 -18.63
CA ALA A 141 8.01 11.97 -17.55
C ALA A 141 9.18 11.07 -18.02
N ILE A 142 8.90 10.01 -18.76
CA ILE A 142 9.90 9.03 -19.27
C ILE A 142 10.95 9.69 -20.16
N VAL A 143 10.54 10.57 -21.08
CA VAL A 143 11.44 11.22 -22.04
C VAL A 143 12.57 12.00 -21.37
N ARG A 144 12.43 12.32 -20.07
CA ARG A 144 13.46 13.00 -19.29
C ARG A 144 14.56 12.08 -18.78
N ASN A 145 14.37 10.76 -18.88
CA ASN A 145 15.26 9.75 -18.32
C ASN A 145 15.62 10.03 -16.83
N PRO A 146 14.62 10.08 -15.94
CA PRO A 146 14.82 10.52 -14.56
C PRO A 146 15.56 9.46 -13.74
N LYS A 147 16.33 9.90 -12.71
CA LYS A 147 16.89 9.02 -11.68
C LYS A 147 15.77 8.49 -10.75
N VAL A 148 14.81 9.36 -10.44
CA VAL A 148 13.66 9.04 -9.57
C VAL A 148 12.35 9.41 -10.26
N PHE A 149 11.43 8.47 -10.32
CA PHE A 149 10.11 8.64 -10.91
C PHE A 149 9.04 8.64 -9.81
N LEU A 150 8.28 9.71 -9.72
CA LEU A 150 7.29 9.95 -8.67
C LEU A 150 5.86 9.85 -9.24
N PHE A 151 4.98 9.12 -8.55
CA PHE A 151 3.58 8.96 -8.91
C PHE A 151 2.68 9.39 -7.75
N ASP A 152 1.89 10.45 -7.91
CA ASP A 152 0.92 10.93 -6.93
C ASP A 152 -0.49 10.46 -7.30
N GLU A 153 -0.93 9.33 -6.75
CA GLU A 153 -2.23 8.67 -6.99
C GLU A 153 -2.65 8.59 -8.48
N PRO A 154 -1.82 8.05 -9.37
CA PRO A 154 -2.03 8.18 -10.80
C PRO A 154 -3.27 7.43 -11.32
N LEU A 155 -3.79 6.44 -10.60
CA LEU A 155 -4.92 5.60 -11.04
C LEU A 155 -6.26 6.00 -10.41
N SER A 156 -6.29 6.95 -9.48
CA SER A 156 -7.49 7.30 -8.69
C SER A 156 -8.67 7.79 -9.54
N ASN A 157 -8.40 8.40 -10.71
CA ASN A 157 -9.40 8.96 -11.61
C ASN A 157 -9.84 8.01 -12.74
N LEU A 158 -9.49 6.71 -12.64
CA LEU A 158 -9.82 5.70 -13.65
C LEU A 158 -10.93 4.76 -13.18
N ASP A 159 -11.74 4.28 -14.14
CA ASP A 159 -12.65 3.17 -13.89
C ASP A 159 -11.90 1.86 -13.58
N ALA A 160 -12.60 0.87 -13.03
CA ALA A 160 -12.00 -0.37 -12.54
C ALA A 160 -11.23 -1.14 -13.64
N ALA A 161 -11.80 -1.26 -14.84
CA ALA A 161 -11.16 -2.02 -15.94
C ALA A 161 -9.89 -1.31 -16.42
N LEU A 162 -9.95 0.01 -16.58
CA LEU A 162 -8.83 0.81 -17.01
C LEU A 162 -7.73 0.87 -15.94
N ARG A 163 -8.11 0.88 -14.65
CA ARG A 163 -7.16 0.81 -13.52
C ARG A 163 -6.33 -0.46 -13.57
N VAL A 164 -6.97 -1.63 -13.79
CA VAL A 164 -6.25 -2.91 -13.94
C VAL A 164 -5.28 -2.86 -15.12
N ALA A 165 -5.74 -2.41 -16.30
CA ALA A 165 -4.90 -2.33 -17.48
C ALA A 165 -3.69 -1.42 -17.28
N THR A 166 -3.90 -0.24 -16.69
CA THR A 166 -2.82 0.73 -16.47
C THR A 166 -1.84 0.29 -15.37
N ARG A 167 -2.31 -0.42 -14.35
CA ARG A 167 -1.42 -1.03 -13.34
C ARG A 167 -0.44 -2.01 -13.98
N ILE A 168 -0.91 -2.86 -14.90
CA ILE A 168 -0.03 -3.76 -15.67
C ILE A 168 0.99 -2.99 -16.50
N GLU A 169 0.60 -1.85 -17.09
CA GLU A 169 1.51 -1.00 -17.85
C GLU A 169 2.59 -0.36 -16.98
N ILE A 170 2.23 0.08 -15.76
CA ILE A 170 3.21 0.60 -14.80
C ILE A 170 4.18 -0.50 -14.35
N ALA A 171 3.70 -1.74 -14.13
CA ALA A 171 4.58 -2.87 -13.83
C ALA A 171 5.59 -3.14 -14.97
N LYS A 172 5.14 -3.15 -16.23
CA LYS A 172 6.02 -3.28 -17.41
C LYS A 172 6.99 -2.11 -17.54
N LEU A 173 6.54 -0.91 -17.19
CA LEU A 173 7.41 0.27 -17.19
C LEU A 173 8.58 0.09 -16.22
N LYS A 174 8.32 -0.42 -15.01
CA LYS A 174 9.37 -0.75 -14.04
C LYS A 174 10.40 -1.70 -14.65
N GLU A 175 9.93 -2.79 -15.28
CA GLU A 175 10.83 -3.77 -15.92
C GLU A 175 11.69 -3.14 -17.02
N SER A 176 11.14 -2.17 -17.78
CA SER A 176 11.87 -1.46 -18.83
C SER A 176 12.86 -0.41 -18.31
N MET A 177 12.76 -0.02 -17.03
CA MET A 177 13.59 1.02 -16.39
C MET A 177 14.23 0.51 -15.08
N PRO A 178 15.04 -0.57 -15.10
CA PRO A 178 15.51 -1.26 -13.89
C PRO A 178 16.41 -0.41 -12.98
N ASN A 179 17.04 0.63 -13.52
CA ASN A 179 17.92 1.53 -12.78
C ASN A 179 17.21 2.80 -12.26
N THR A 180 15.91 2.96 -12.57
CA THR A 180 15.13 4.12 -12.12
C THR A 180 14.39 3.78 -10.84
N THR A 181 14.65 4.51 -9.78
CA THR A 181 13.88 4.39 -8.53
C THR A 181 12.48 4.94 -8.74
N MET A 182 11.47 4.19 -8.33
CA MET A 182 10.06 4.60 -8.47
C MET A 182 9.41 4.75 -7.10
N ILE A 183 8.79 5.91 -6.85
CA ILE A 183 8.04 6.17 -5.62
C ILE A 183 6.59 6.42 -6.02
N TYR A 184 5.69 5.60 -5.48
CA TYR A 184 4.29 5.59 -5.86
C TYR A 184 3.41 5.83 -4.63
N VAL A 185 2.51 6.79 -4.69
CA VAL A 185 1.51 7.05 -3.65
C VAL A 185 0.17 6.50 -4.09
N THR A 186 -0.47 5.75 -3.22
CA THR A 186 -1.84 5.26 -3.42
C THR A 186 -2.57 5.07 -2.09
N HIS A 187 -3.89 5.03 -2.15
CA HIS A 187 -4.76 4.54 -1.08
C HIS A 187 -5.31 3.14 -1.39
N ASP A 188 -5.03 2.59 -2.59
CA ASP A 188 -5.49 1.28 -3.03
C ASP A 188 -4.46 0.20 -2.64
N GLN A 189 -4.89 -0.72 -1.78
CA GLN A 189 -4.03 -1.81 -1.30
C GLN A 189 -3.64 -2.78 -2.42
N VAL A 190 -4.52 -3.00 -3.40
CA VAL A 190 -4.23 -3.92 -4.52
C VAL A 190 -3.10 -3.35 -5.38
N GLU A 191 -3.07 -2.02 -5.60
CA GLU A 191 -1.97 -1.37 -6.29
C GLU A 191 -0.65 -1.58 -5.52
N ALA A 192 -0.65 -1.32 -4.21
CA ALA A 192 0.52 -1.49 -3.37
C ALA A 192 1.02 -2.95 -3.36
N MET A 193 0.12 -3.90 -3.11
CA MET A 193 0.46 -5.32 -3.03
C MET A 193 0.98 -5.91 -4.35
N THR A 194 0.62 -5.30 -5.49
CA THR A 194 0.98 -5.82 -6.82
C THR A 194 2.17 -5.13 -7.47
N LEU A 195 2.43 -3.87 -7.14
CA LEU A 195 3.49 -3.08 -7.79
C LEU A 195 4.76 -2.96 -6.97
N ALA A 196 4.65 -2.99 -5.62
CA ALA A 196 5.76 -2.65 -4.75
C ALA A 196 6.81 -3.77 -4.62
N ASP A 197 8.09 -3.38 -4.61
CA ASP A 197 9.15 -4.18 -4.00
C ASP A 197 9.05 -4.08 -2.48
N ARG A 198 8.88 -2.84 -1.95
CA ARG A 198 8.53 -2.58 -0.55
C ARG A 198 7.39 -1.57 -0.45
N ILE A 199 6.59 -1.75 0.58
CA ILE A 199 5.51 -0.83 0.96
C ILE A 199 5.93 -0.10 2.24
N VAL A 200 5.68 1.20 2.28
CA VAL A 200 5.77 2.05 3.49
C VAL A 200 4.35 2.36 3.94
N VAL A 201 3.98 1.85 5.09
CA VAL A 201 2.69 2.16 5.72
C VAL A 201 2.85 3.40 6.58
N LEU A 202 2.11 4.45 6.23
CA LEU A 202 2.11 5.74 6.92
C LEU A 202 0.81 5.93 7.71
N LYS A 203 0.93 6.42 8.94
CA LYS A 203 -0.19 6.84 9.77
C LYS A 203 0.18 8.12 10.51
N GLU A 204 -0.67 9.13 10.43
CA GLU A 204 -0.50 10.39 11.20
C GLU A 204 0.91 10.97 11.13
N GLY A 205 1.52 10.97 9.93
CA GLY A 205 2.84 11.55 9.69
C GLY A 205 4.03 10.74 10.20
N VAL A 206 3.83 9.47 10.60
CA VAL A 206 4.90 8.54 10.98
C VAL A 206 4.88 7.29 10.12
N VAL A 207 6.02 6.62 10.01
CA VAL A 207 6.13 5.29 9.41
C VAL A 207 5.75 4.24 10.45
N GLU A 208 4.72 3.46 10.17
CA GLU A 208 4.27 2.34 11.02
C GLU A 208 5.07 1.07 10.74
N GLN A 209 5.22 0.74 9.45
CA GLN A 209 6.00 -0.43 9.01
C GLN A 209 6.50 -0.24 7.58
N VAL A 210 7.67 -0.80 7.30
CA VAL A 210 8.24 -0.95 5.96
C VAL A 210 8.52 -2.45 5.73
N GLY A 211 8.28 -2.94 4.53
CA GLY A 211 8.58 -4.33 4.17
C GLY A 211 8.02 -4.71 2.81
N THR A 212 8.32 -5.91 2.36
CA THR A 212 7.69 -6.47 1.16
C THR A 212 6.18 -6.63 1.36
N PRO A 213 5.37 -6.65 0.30
CA PRO A 213 3.93 -6.86 0.41
C PRO A 213 3.54 -8.04 1.30
N MET A 214 4.20 -9.20 1.11
CA MET A 214 3.88 -10.41 1.86
C MET A 214 4.38 -10.38 3.30
N GLU A 215 5.45 -9.62 3.62
CA GLU A 215 5.87 -9.41 5.01
C GLU A 215 4.83 -8.60 5.78
N LEU A 216 4.34 -7.49 5.22
CA LEU A 216 3.30 -6.70 5.87
C LEU A 216 2.01 -7.49 6.07
N TYR A 217 1.66 -8.33 5.11
CA TYR A 217 0.46 -9.17 5.15
C TYR A 217 0.57 -10.29 6.20
N LYS A 218 1.67 -11.05 6.20
CA LYS A 218 1.85 -12.22 7.08
C LYS A 218 2.40 -11.87 8.46
N ARG A 219 3.15 -10.77 8.57
CA ARG A 219 3.84 -10.35 9.80
C ARG A 219 3.59 -8.88 10.08
N PRO A 220 2.33 -8.46 10.30
CA PRO A 220 2.03 -7.08 10.67
C PRO A 220 2.68 -6.75 12.01
N GLY A 221 3.37 -5.61 12.08
CA GLY A 221 4.07 -5.15 13.27
C GLY A 221 3.15 -4.60 14.36
N ASN A 222 1.93 -4.21 13.98
CA ASN A 222 0.94 -3.70 14.93
C ASN A 222 -0.50 -3.88 14.41
N LEU A 223 -1.47 -3.61 15.28
CA LEU A 223 -2.90 -3.69 14.96
C LEU A 223 -3.31 -2.83 13.77
N PHE A 224 -2.73 -1.63 13.65
CA PHE A 224 -3.06 -0.76 12.52
C PHE A 224 -2.66 -1.39 11.19
N VAL A 225 -1.45 -1.89 11.06
CA VAL A 225 -0.98 -2.56 9.83
C VAL A 225 -1.79 -3.83 9.56
N ALA A 226 -2.09 -4.63 10.60
CA ALA A 226 -2.90 -5.84 10.49
C ALA A 226 -4.29 -5.60 9.90
N GLN A 227 -4.93 -4.49 10.31
CA GLN A 227 -6.26 -4.11 9.83
C GLN A 227 -6.22 -3.30 8.53
N PHE A 228 -5.13 -2.56 8.29
CA PHE A 228 -4.98 -1.75 7.10
C PHE A 228 -4.59 -2.58 5.88
N ILE A 229 -3.76 -3.62 6.04
CA ILE A 229 -3.31 -4.50 4.94
C ILE A 229 -4.18 -5.75 4.89
N GLY A 230 -4.92 -5.91 3.81
CA GLY A 230 -5.87 -7.00 3.56
C GLY A 230 -7.31 -6.50 3.42
N SER A 231 -8.08 -7.17 2.57
CA SER A 231 -9.49 -6.86 2.32
C SER A 231 -10.29 -8.16 2.19
N PRO A 232 -11.23 -8.40 3.12
CA PRO A 232 -11.57 -7.60 4.30
C PRO A 232 -10.44 -7.47 5.33
N ALA A 233 -10.60 -6.52 6.28
CA ALA A 233 -9.64 -6.33 7.37
C ALA A 233 -9.55 -7.56 8.27
N MET A 234 -8.39 -7.75 8.95
CA MET A 234 -8.21 -8.80 9.95
C MET A 234 -9.25 -8.68 11.06
N ASN A 235 -9.88 -9.80 11.42
CA ASN A 235 -10.70 -9.88 12.63
C ASN A 235 -9.83 -9.69 13.87
N ILE A 236 -10.17 -8.76 14.72
CA ILE A 236 -9.48 -8.50 15.98
C ILE A 236 -10.43 -8.74 17.14
N LEU A 237 -10.02 -9.58 18.07
CA LEU A 237 -10.82 -10.04 19.19
C LEU A 237 -10.07 -9.82 20.51
N PRO A 238 -10.74 -9.42 21.58
CA PRO A 238 -10.12 -9.40 22.90
C PRO A 238 -9.79 -10.83 23.35
N ALA A 239 -8.61 -11.00 23.92
CA ALA A 239 -8.14 -12.26 24.44
C ALA A 239 -7.26 -12.06 25.68
N LYS A 240 -6.90 -13.17 26.32
CA LYS A 240 -6.02 -13.19 27.48
C LYS A 240 -4.98 -14.29 27.31
N ILE A 241 -3.74 -14.03 27.66
CA ILE A 241 -2.69 -15.05 27.67
C ILE A 241 -2.90 -15.95 28.89
N GLU A 242 -3.26 -17.20 28.66
CA GLU A 242 -3.40 -18.24 29.69
C GLU A 242 -2.05 -18.86 30.05
N LYS A 243 -1.21 -19.06 29.01
CA LYS A 243 0.13 -19.60 29.16
C LYS A 243 1.07 -18.92 28.20
N ALA A 244 2.00 -18.13 28.74
CA ALA A 244 3.10 -17.54 27.99
C ALA A 244 4.18 -18.59 27.65
N GLY A 245 4.99 -18.31 26.66
CA GLY A 245 6.07 -19.18 26.19
C GLY A 245 6.00 -19.42 24.69
N ASN A 246 6.51 -20.56 24.26
CA ASN A 246 6.42 -21.03 22.87
C ASN A 246 6.01 -22.52 22.86
N PRO A 247 4.80 -22.85 22.39
CA PRO A 247 3.74 -21.95 21.92
C PRO A 247 3.04 -21.17 23.07
N THR A 248 2.41 -20.06 22.70
CA THR A 248 1.53 -19.27 23.59
C THR A 248 0.12 -19.83 23.54
N VAL A 249 -0.55 -19.92 24.68
CA VAL A 249 -1.97 -20.28 24.76
C VAL A 249 -2.77 -19.06 25.16
N VAL A 250 -3.77 -18.71 24.39
CA VAL A 250 -4.69 -17.61 24.68
C VAL A 250 -6.11 -18.13 24.88
N SER A 251 -6.88 -17.49 25.77
CA SER A 251 -8.33 -17.62 25.85
C SER A 251 -8.97 -16.41 25.17
N HIS A 252 -10.05 -16.67 24.43
CA HIS A 252 -10.80 -15.65 23.72
C HIS A 252 -12.31 -15.86 23.89
N VAL A 253 -13.14 -15.33 23.01
CA VAL A 253 -14.59 -15.33 23.12
C VAL A 253 -15.16 -16.71 23.52
N GLY A 254 -15.99 -16.73 24.59
CA GLY A 254 -16.61 -17.97 25.14
C GLY A 254 -15.62 -18.89 25.87
N ASP A 255 -14.55 -18.34 26.44
CA ASP A 255 -13.48 -19.07 27.17
C ASP A 255 -12.79 -20.17 26.33
N ARG A 256 -12.90 -20.05 24.99
CA ARG A 256 -12.20 -20.94 24.09
C ARG A 256 -10.71 -20.65 24.07
N LYS A 257 -9.93 -21.71 23.89
CA LYS A 257 -8.46 -21.62 23.89
C LYS A 257 -7.91 -21.84 22.50
N ALA A 258 -6.95 -20.99 22.12
CA ALA A 258 -6.14 -21.16 20.93
C ALA A 258 -4.68 -21.31 21.30
N THR A 259 -3.98 -22.23 20.63
CA THR A 259 -2.53 -22.38 20.74
C THR A 259 -1.90 -21.72 19.54
N VAL A 260 -1.04 -20.73 19.78
CA VAL A 260 -0.43 -19.92 18.74
C VAL A 260 1.09 -20.12 18.79
N PRO A 261 1.74 -20.44 17.66
CA PRO A 261 3.19 -20.71 17.61
C PRO A 261 4.01 -19.40 17.66
N ILE A 262 3.66 -18.53 18.59
CA ILE A 262 4.31 -17.24 18.84
C ILE A 262 4.95 -17.31 20.22
N THR A 263 6.15 -16.76 20.34
CA THR A 263 6.86 -16.66 21.63
C THR A 263 6.43 -15.40 22.37
N THR A 264 5.92 -15.58 23.60
CA THR A 264 5.64 -14.46 24.50
C THR A 264 6.49 -14.56 25.77
N PRO A 265 6.90 -13.43 26.37
CA PRO A 265 7.68 -13.42 27.60
C PRO A 265 6.85 -13.93 28.78
N ALA A 266 7.49 -14.57 29.76
CA ALA A 266 6.80 -15.11 30.95
C ALA A 266 5.99 -14.04 31.71
N SER A 267 6.42 -12.79 31.68
CA SER A 267 5.70 -11.64 32.24
C SER A 267 4.35 -11.36 31.60
N ALA A 268 4.10 -11.89 30.40
CA ALA A 268 2.83 -11.73 29.70
C ALA A 268 1.74 -12.70 30.17
N ASN A 269 2.03 -13.64 31.10
CA ASN A 269 1.00 -14.51 31.67
C ASN A 269 -0.13 -13.69 32.31
N GLY A 270 -1.37 -13.98 31.93
CA GLY A 270 -2.56 -13.28 32.41
C GLY A 270 -2.79 -11.91 31.77
N ALA A 271 -1.93 -11.46 30.85
CA ALA A 271 -2.09 -10.18 30.19
C ALA A 271 -3.29 -10.20 29.22
N ALA A 272 -4.01 -9.06 29.16
CA ALA A 272 -4.99 -8.80 28.11
C ALA A 272 -4.25 -8.51 26.80
N VAL A 273 -4.72 -9.11 25.72
CA VAL A 273 -4.12 -9.01 24.38
C VAL A 273 -5.21 -8.93 23.33
N SER A 274 -4.84 -8.52 22.12
CA SER A 274 -5.69 -8.62 20.94
C SER A 274 -5.31 -9.87 20.15
N PHE A 275 -6.31 -10.68 19.81
CA PHE A 275 -6.17 -11.90 19.04
C PHE A 275 -6.66 -11.66 17.62
N GLY A 276 -5.82 -11.92 16.62
CA GLY A 276 -6.08 -11.64 15.22
C GLY A 276 -6.20 -12.90 14.36
N VAL A 277 -7.17 -12.90 13.44
CA VAL A 277 -7.29 -13.91 12.38
C VAL A 277 -7.84 -13.26 11.11
N ARG A 278 -7.24 -13.57 9.97
CA ARG A 278 -7.74 -13.03 8.69
C ARG A 278 -9.00 -13.72 8.23
N PRO A 279 -9.92 -13.03 7.55
CA PRO A 279 -11.16 -13.61 7.05
C PRO A 279 -10.96 -14.82 6.12
N GLU A 280 -9.93 -14.80 5.29
CA GLU A 280 -9.57 -15.87 4.35
C GLU A 280 -8.89 -17.08 4.99
N ASP A 281 -8.37 -16.94 6.21
CA ASP A 281 -7.75 -18.04 6.96
C ASP A 281 -8.79 -18.83 7.76
N LEU A 282 -10.03 -18.34 7.81
CA LEU A 282 -11.14 -19.02 8.45
C LEU A 282 -11.79 -20.06 7.51
N ALA A 283 -11.94 -21.27 8.01
CA ALA A 283 -12.63 -22.36 7.32
C ALA A 283 -13.75 -22.95 8.20
N ILE A 284 -14.76 -23.53 7.56
CA ILE A 284 -15.84 -24.23 8.29
C ILE A 284 -15.26 -25.49 8.94
N ALA A 285 -15.42 -25.59 10.27
CA ALA A 285 -15.01 -26.74 11.06
C ALA A 285 -16.09 -27.85 10.97
N THR A 286 -15.67 -29.07 10.68
CA THR A 286 -16.55 -30.25 10.56
C THR A 286 -16.66 -31.07 11.84
N GLY A 287 -15.94 -30.70 12.91
CA GLY A 287 -15.85 -31.45 14.17
C GLY A 287 -16.18 -30.61 15.40
N THR A 288 -15.76 -31.14 16.55
CA THR A 288 -15.88 -30.48 17.85
C THR A 288 -14.73 -29.53 18.17
N ASP A 289 -13.64 -29.62 17.42
CA ASP A 289 -12.48 -28.73 17.53
C ASP A 289 -12.67 -27.54 16.60
N TYR A 290 -12.97 -26.38 17.19
CA TYR A 290 -13.20 -25.12 16.48
C TYR A 290 -12.84 -23.92 17.36
N LEU A 291 -12.41 -22.85 16.73
CA LEU A 291 -12.08 -21.59 17.39
C LEU A 291 -13.32 -20.72 17.68
N PHE A 292 -14.24 -20.65 16.73
CA PHE A 292 -15.41 -19.77 16.81
C PHE A 292 -16.69 -20.55 16.51
N GLU A 293 -17.77 -20.18 17.20
CA GLU A 293 -19.12 -20.64 16.90
C GLU A 293 -20.06 -19.43 17.00
N GLY A 294 -20.94 -19.28 16.04
CA GLY A 294 -21.89 -18.18 16.02
C GLY A 294 -22.96 -18.33 14.95
N LYS A 295 -23.95 -17.45 14.97
CA LYS A 295 -25.02 -17.41 13.98
C LYS A 295 -24.64 -16.52 12.80
N VAL A 296 -24.92 -16.96 11.59
CA VAL A 296 -24.77 -16.17 10.37
C VAL A 296 -25.80 -15.04 10.39
N ASP A 297 -25.32 -13.80 10.47
CA ASP A 297 -26.18 -12.61 10.43
C ASP A 297 -26.37 -12.10 9.00
N TYR A 298 -25.29 -12.02 8.22
CA TYR A 298 -25.31 -11.48 6.86
C TYR A 298 -24.35 -12.23 5.94
N ILE A 299 -24.62 -12.25 4.63
CA ILE A 299 -23.79 -12.87 3.61
C ILE A 299 -23.71 -11.93 2.40
N GLU A 300 -22.50 -11.58 1.99
CA GLU A 300 -22.23 -10.90 0.73
C GLU A 300 -21.74 -11.90 -0.30
N GLN A 301 -22.53 -12.12 -1.34
CA GLN A 301 -22.16 -12.99 -2.46
C GLN A 301 -21.38 -12.19 -3.50
N LEU A 302 -20.10 -12.50 -3.68
CA LEU A 302 -19.23 -11.83 -4.64
C LEU A 302 -18.88 -12.70 -5.86
N GLY A 303 -19.55 -13.85 -6.01
CA GLY A 303 -19.36 -14.80 -7.09
C GLY A 303 -18.28 -15.83 -6.76
N GLU A 304 -17.01 -15.53 -6.95
CA GLU A 304 -15.88 -16.42 -6.64
C GLU A 304 -15.77 -16.72 -5.13
N VAL A 305 -16.03 -15.72 -4.31
CA VAL A 305 -16.02 -15.81 -2.85
C VAL A 305 -17.28 -15.23 -2.27
N GLN A 306 -17.54 -15.54 -0.99
CA GLN A 306 -18.56 -14.91 -0.19
C GLN A 306 -17.97 -14.41 1.14
N LEU A 307 -18.47 -13.28 1.63
CA LEU A 307 -18.17 -12.79 2.97
C LEU A 307 -19.31 -13.15 3.89
N VAL A 308 -19.02 -13.94 4.91
CA VAL A 308 -20.00 -14.43 5.87
C VAL A 308 -19.74 -13.72 7.19
N TYR A 309 -20.73 -12.95 7.64
CA TYR A 309 -20.72 -12.21 8.89
C TYR A 309 -21.37 -13.04 9.97
N VAL A 310 -20.61 -13.43 10.99
CA VAL A 310 -21.02 -14.36 12.03
C VAL A 310 -21.09 -13.64 13.37
N ASP A 311 -22.27 -13.60 13.96
CA ASP A 311 -22.46 -13.13 15.33
C ASP A 311 -21.96 -14.19 16.30
N ILE A 312 -20.85 -13.90 16.97
CA ILE A 312 -20.20 -14.73 17.99
C ILE A 312 -20.51 -14.26 19.40
N GLY A 313 -21.59 -13.50 19.60
CA GLY A 313 -22.02 -12.97 20.91
C GLY A 313 -21.28 -11.69 21.33
N ARG A 314 -20.73 -10.92 20.37
CA ARG A 314 -20.12 -9.60 20.60
C ARG A 314 -21.06 -8.50 20.15
N ALA A 315 -21.12 -7.42 20.95
CA ALA A 315 -21.99 -6.29 20.66
C ALA A 315 -21.43 -5.32 19.61
N ASP A 316 -20.11 -5.36 19.35
CA ASP A 316 -19.41 -4.34 18.57
C ASP A 316 -19.25 -4.68 17.07
N LEU A 317 -18.78 -5.87 16.73
CA LEU A 317 -18.57 -6.28 15.35
C LEU A 317 -18.73 -7.80 15.16
N PRO A 318 -19.37 -8.27 14.07
CA PRO A 318 -19.39 -9.68 13.72
C PRO A 318 -17.99 -10.17 13.31
N LEU A 319 -17.76 -11.47 13.45
CA LEU A 319 -16.63 -12.15 12.86
C LEU A 319 -16.87 -12.29 11.35
N VAL A 320 -15.90 -11.90 10.53
CA VAL A 320 -16.00 -12.02 9.07
C VAL A 320 -15.20 -13.23 8.61
N ALA A 321 -15.84 -14.16 7.91
CA ALA A 321 -15.14 -15.25 7.21
C ALA A 321 -15.28 -15.06 5.70
N LYS A 322 -14.16 -15.22 4.97
CA LYS A 322 -14.14 -15.18 3.50
C LYS A 322 -14.08 -16.61 2.97
N LEU A 323 -15.22 -17.11 2.56
CA LEU A 323 -15.38 -18.49 2.09
C LEU A 323 -15.49 -18.56 0.56
N PRO A 324 -15.19 -19.72 -0.06
CA PRO A 324 -15.48 -19.93 -1.49
C PRO A 324 -16.97 -19.74 -1.81
N GLY A 325 -17.27 -19.14 -2.97
CA GLY A 325 -18.66 -18.81 -3.35
C GLY A 325 -19.58 -20.01 -3.60
N ASN A 326 -19.00 -21.21 -3.77
CA ASN A 326 -19.73 -22.47 -3.93
C ASN A 326 -20.06 -23.19 -2.61
N VAL A 327 -19.63 -22.66 -1.47
CA VAL A 327 -19.98 -23.20 -0.15
C VAL A 327 -21.40 -22.74 0.20
N GLU A 328 -22.29 -23.68 0.48
CA GLU A 328 -23.66 -23.33 0.91
C GLU A 328 -23.65 -22.87 2.37
N VAL A 329 -24.03 -21.62 2.58
CA VAL A 329 -24.25 -21.01 3.90
C VAL A 329 -25.59 -20.30 3.90
N LYS A 330 -26.35 -20.44 5.00
CA LYS A 330 -27.66 -19.80 5.14
C LYS A 330 -27.70 -18.81 6.30
N ARG A 331 -28.39 -17.70 6.10
CA ARG A 331 -28.62 -16.75 7.19
C ARG A 331 -29.37 -17.42 8.36
N GLY A 332 -28.90 -17.16 9.57
CA GLY A 332 -29.50 -17.70 10.81
C GLY A 332 -28.98 -19.08 11.21
N GLU A 333 -28.23 -19.78 10.34
CA GLU A 333 -27.60 -21.04 10.74
C GLU A 333 -26.41 -20.81 11.68
N THR A 334 -26.08 -21.82 12.45
CA THR A 334 -24.90 -21.80 13.34
C THR A 334 -23.70 -22.36 12.58
N LEU A 335 -22.66 -21.54 12.45
CA LEU A 335 -21.39 -21.95 11.88
C LEU A 335 -20.34 -22.16 12.97
N ARG A 336 -19.51 -23.18 12.76
CA ARG A 336 -18.27 -23.41 13.49
C ARG A 336 -17.11 -23.11 12.56
N LEU A 337 -16.18 -22.28 13.00
CA LEU A 337 -15.06 -21.82 12.21
C LEU A 337 -13.74 -22.15 12.92
N ASN A 338 -12.74 -22.53 12.13
CA ASN A 338 -11.39 -22.81 12.59
C ASN A 338 -10.37 -22.10 11.68
N ALA A 339 -9.13 -21.97 12.15
CA ALA A 339 -8.00 -21.46 11.38
C ALA A 339 -6.74 -22.23 11.74
N GLY A 340 -5.77 -22.23 10.85
CA GLY A 340 -4.45 -22.80 11.12
C GLY A 340 -3.73 -22.06 12.24
N ALA A 341 -3.06 -22.76 13.14
CA ALA A 341 -2.35 -22.13 14.26
C ALA A 341 -1.31 -21.09 13.78
N GLY A 342 -0.70 -21.32 12.59
CA GLY A 342 0.27 -20.41 11.98
C GLY A 342 -0.33 -19.12 11.41
N ASP A 343 -1.67 -19.07 11.27
CA ASP A 343 -2.40 -17.94 10.69
C ASP A 343 -3.03 -17.04 11.78
N LEU A 344 -2.70 -17.34 13.04
CA LEU A 344 -3.18 -16.62 14.22
C LEU A 344 -2.15 -15.57 14.66
N HIS A 345 -2.64 -14.40 15.06
CA HIS A 345 -1.84 -13.27 15.49
C HIS A 345 -2.16 -12.86 16.93
N ILE A 346 -1.15 -12.36 17.64
CA ILE A 346 -1.32 -11.81 19.00
C ILE A 346 -0.64 -10.45 19.05
N PHE A 347 -1.36 -9.46 19.59
CA PHE A 347 -0.86 -8.11 19.81
C PHE A 347 -1.01 -7.75 21.29
N ASP A 348 -0.02 -7.03 21.83
CA ASP A 348 -0.05 -6.55 23.21
C ASP A 348 -1.13 -5.48 23.47
N ALA A 349 -1.18 -4.96 24.67
CA ALA A 349 -2.14 -3.93 25.06
C ALA A 349 -1.95 -2.61 24.33
N GLU A 350 -0.73 -2.33 23.88
CA GLU A 350 -0.35 -1.15 23.08
C GLU A 350 -0.59 -1.39 21.57
N GLY A 351 -0.99 -2.59 21.19
CA GLY A 351 -1.27 -3.01 19.82
C GLY A 351 -0.04 -3.45 19.02
N HIS A 352 1.10 -3.69 19.65
CA HIS A 352 2.29 -4.21 18.99
C HIS A 352 2.25 -5.72 18.86
N SER A 353 2.76 -6.24 17.75
CA SER A 353 2.85 -7.67 17.50
C SER A 353 3.96 -8.32 18.35
N PHE A 354 3.68 -9.51 18.89
CA PHE A 354 4.72 -10.33 19.52
C PHE A 354 5.63 -11.04 18.48
N THR A 355 5.29 -11.00 17.20
CA THR A 355 6.08 -11.64 16.12
C THR A 355 7.12 -10.74 15.52
N LEU A 356 7.03 -9.42 15.71
CA LEU A 356 7.92 -8.45 15.10
C LEU A 356 8.20 -7.32 16.11
N HIS A 357 9.48 -7.09 16.44
CA HIS A 357 9.84 -5.96 17.28
C HIS A 357 9.66 -4.63 16.52
N ARG A 358 9.29 -3.56 17.25
CA ARG A 358 8.99 -2.24 16.69
C ARG A 358 10.11 -1.68 15.82
N ASP A 359 11.36 -1.91 16.22
CA ASP A 359 12.53 -1.42 15.48
C ASP A 359 12.75 -2.22 14.19
N GLU A 360 12.47 -3.54 14.20
CA GLU A 360 12.54 -4.39 13.01
C GLU A 360 11.46 -4.01 11.99
N ALA A 361 10.25 -3.63 12.43
CA ALA A 361 9.16 -3.22 11.55
C ALA A 361 9.48 -1.95 10.73
N LYS A 362 10.38 -1.09 11.22
CA LYS A 362 10.76 0.18 10.58
C LYS A 362 12.05 0.08 9.80
N ALA A 363 12.88 -0.92 10.06
CA ALA A 363 14.20 -1.09 9.46
C ALA A 363 14.20 -1.96 8.19
N ALA A 364 13.10 -2.64 7.87
CA ALA A 364 13.01 -3.61 6.76
C ALA A 364 13.01 -2.96 5.35
#